data_64d2a0146abfab530ba2e82af6bebec7
#
_entry.id   64d2a0146abfab530ba2e82af6bebec7
#
_cell.length_a   1.000
_cell.length_b   1.000
_cell.length_c   1.000
_cell.angle_alpha   90.00
_cell.angle_beta   90.00
_cell.angle_gamma   90.00
#
_symmetry.space_group_name_H-M   'P 1'
#
loop_
_entity.id
_entity.type
_entity.pdbx_description
1 polymer ?
#
loop_
_entity_poly.entity_id
_entity_poly.type
_entity_poly.pdbx_seq_one_letter_code
_entity_poly.pdbx_strand_id
1 'polypeptide(L)'
;MESIANQLTGTFARLTSGRRGYVLAVDQGTTSTRCIVFDGRGTIVSVGQLEHRQLHPGPGMVEHDPEEIIRNTRRVMADAVATADISSDEIAAVGITNQRETTVIWDRETGEPVYNAIVWQDTRTEDICSTLDPALFRERTGLPVSTYFSGPKIRWILDNVEGVRERAERGELAFGTMDSWIVWELTRRSRHSPGQDRGRRGRAGSGARHVTDVTNASRTMLMDLRTQQWDEELCEALGVPVSLLPEIVSSSEVVGRVRRRGPLHGVPIAGILGDQQAATFGQACTEPGEAKNTYGTGNFLLLNTGTEPQVSDHGLLTTVAYRLGNAPTVFALEGSVAVTGSLVQWLRDNLGFISSSAEVEELARSVDDNGGCYIVPAFSGLLAPRWRPEARGVITGLTGYVTKAHIARAALEATAFQTREVVEAMNRDSGVPLTSLRVDGGMVANELLMQFQADQLGVPVTVPAVSETTALGAAYAAGLAVDFFRDVDEIRSLWQEARTYTPQESKECRDERFRMWNAAVERTFDWPVPREPGAG
;
A
#
# COMPACT_ATOMS: atom_id res chain seq x y z
N MET A 1 22.55 32.61 27.94
CA MET A 1 21.71 33.26 26.87
C MET A 1 21.12 32.24 25.90
N GLU A 2 21.76 31.13 25.61
CA GLU A 2 21.20 30.05 24.74
C GLU A 2 19.98 29.31 25.33
N SER A 3 19.89 29.18 26.68
CA SER A 3 18.75 28.52 27.33
C SER A 3 17.43 29.30 27.21
N ILE A 4 17.50 30.63 27.16
CA ILE A 4 16.30 31.47 27.05
C ILE A 4 15.82 31.55 25.59
N ALA A 5 16.73 31.48 24.61
CA ALA A 5 16.38 31.44 23.19
C ALA A 5 15.65 30.14 22.81
N ASN A 6 16.06 28.99 23.36
CA ASN A 6 15.40 27.69 23.11
C ASN A 6 14.03 27.57 23.81
N GLN A 7 13.83 28.21 24.96
CA GLN A 7 12.51 28.28 25.59
C GLN A 7 11.55 29.22 24.86
N LEU A 8 12.05 30.31 24.32
CA LEU A 8 11.23 31.26 23.53
C LEU A 8 10.83 30.69 22.17
N THR A 9 11.72 29.96 21.48
CA THR A 9 11.39 29.28 20.22
C THR A 9 10.36 28.16 20.41
N GLY A 10 10.46 27.36 21.48
CA GLY A 10 9.46 26.34 21.84
C GLY A 10 8.09 26.94 22.20
N THR A 11 8.07 28.09 22.86
CA THR A 11 6.84 28.78 23.26
C THR A 11 6.21 29.53 22.07
N PHE A 12 7.01 30.11 21.17
CA PHE A 12 6.51 30.77 19.96
C PHE A 12 5.94 29.77 18.92
N ALA A 13 6.56 28.58 18.78
CA ALA A 13 6.02 27.52 17.95
C ALA A 13 4.65 27.00 18.44
N ARG A 14 4.42 27.00 19.78
CA ARG A 14 3.12 26.66 20.38
C ARG A 14 2.04 27.75 20.21
N LEU A 15 2.43 28.98 20.01
CA LEU A 15 1.50 30.13 19.91
C LEU A 15 1.00 30.42 18.47
N THR A 16 1.62 29.79 17.47
CA THR A 16 1.28 30.01 16.05
C THR A 16 0.47 28.89 15.40
N SER A 17 0.28 27.75 16.06
CA SER A 17 -0.61 26.66 15.56
C SER A 17 -2.02 26.87 16.13
N GLY A 18 -2.98 27.20 15.31
CA GLY A 18 -4.38 27.42 15.70
C GLY A 18 -5.08 26.18 16.28
N ARG A 19 -4.45 25.00 16.25
CA ARG A 19 -4.93 23.74 16.83
C ARG A 19 -3.90 23.17 17.80
N ARG A 20 -4.38 22.94 19.04
CA ARG A 20 -3.59 22.25 20.07
C ARG A 20 -3.90 20.76 19.96
N GLY A 21 -2.89 19.93 19.69
CA GLY A 21 -3.00 18.48 19.69
C GLY A 21 -2.26 17.82 18.53
N TYR A 22 -2.31 16.49 18.57
CA TYR A 22 -1.59 15.62 17.64
C TYR A 22 -2.52 14.52 17.11
N VAL A 23 -2.18 13.99 15.93
CA VAL A 23 -2.77 12.75 15.38
C VAL A 23 -1.65 11.74 15.21
N LEU A 24 -1.88 10.51 15.62
CA LEU A 24 -0.97 9.41 15.42
C LEU A 24 -1.39 8.58 14.21
N ALA A 25 -0.41 8.05 13.49
CA ALA A 25 -0.63 7.02 12.48
C ALA A 25 0.22 5.79 12.77
N VAL A 26 -0.41 4.62 12.75
CA VAL A 26 0.26 3.33 12.71
C VAL A 26 0.35 2.90 11.25
N ASP A 27 1.56 2.69 10.78
CA ASP A 27 1.85 2.15 9.43
C ASP A 27 2.44 0.75 9.60
N GLN A 28 1.62 -0.26 9.33
CA GLN A 28 2.02 -1.66 9.39
C GLN A 28 2.39 -2.14 7.98
N GLY A 29 3.65 -1.97 7.60
CA GLY A 29 4.18 -2.38 6.31
C GLY A 29 4.60 -3.86 6.25
N THR A 30 5.10 -4.30 5.10
CA THR A 30 5.51 -5.69 4.87
C THR A 30 6.71 -6.10 5.73
N THR A 31 7.66 -5.20 5.99
CA THR A 31 8.91 -5.53 6.70
C THR A 31 9.02 -4.90 8.08
N SER A 32 8.23 -3.88 8.37
CA SER A 32 8.30 -3.12 9.63
C SER A 32 6.96 -2.52 10.00
N THR A 33 6.83 -2.19 11.27
CA THR A 33 5.71 -1.39 11.80
C THR A 33 6.26 -0.06 12.30
N ARG A 34 5.60 1.03 11.93
CA ARG A 34 5.92 2.39 12.37
C ARG A 34 4.74 3.00 13.12
N CYS A 35 5.04 3.92 14.02
CA CYS A 35 4.06 4.87 14.54
C CYS A 35 4.64 6.27 14.40
N ILE A 36 3.90 7.17 13.78
CA ILE A 36 4.32 8.54 13.53
C ILE A 36 3.34 9.49 14.18
N VAL A 37 3.86 10.47 14.89
CA VAL A 37 3.09 11.56 15.49
C VAL A 37 3.15 12.76 14.58
N PHE A 38 1.98 13.28 14.19
CA PHE A 38 1.84 14.47 13.37
C PHE A 38 1.20 15.61 14.15
N ASP A 39 1.66 16.83 13.91
CA ASP A 39 1.00 18.06 14.41
C ASP A 39 -0.19 18.48 13.51
N GLY A 40 -0.86 19.57 13.87
CA GLY A 40 -2.00 20.12 13.10
C GLY A 40 -1.66 20.67 11.71
N ARG A 41 -0.39 20.63 11.30
CA ARG A 41 0.08 21.00 9.96
C ARG A 41 0.50 19.79 9.13
N GLY A 42 0.38 18.57 9.69
CA GLY A 42 0.89 17.35 9.05
C GLY A 42 2.41 17.20 9.15
N THR A 43 3.08 17.96 10.03
CA THR A 43 4.53 17.85 10.25
C THR A 43 4.83 16.69 11.19
N ILE A 44 5.87 15.92 10.88
CA ILE A 44 6.34 14.81 11.73
C ILE A 44 6.96 15.37 13.00
N VAL A 45 6.44 14.94 14.17
CA VAL A 45 6.94 15.30 15.49
C VAL A 45 7.85 14.21 16.04
N SER A 46 7.46 12.95 15.89
CA SER A 46 8.25 11.80 16.32
C SER A 46 7.92 10.56 15.51
N VAL A 47 8.83 9.59 15.55
CA VAL A 47 8.70 8.29 14.86
C VAL A 47 9.18 7.19 15.79
N GLY A 48 8.39 6.13 15.91
CA GLY A 48 8.81 4.83 16.43
C GLY A 48 8.75 3.79 15.31
N GLN A 49 9.76 2.94 15.18
CA GLN A 49 9.81 1.90 14.14
C GLN A 49 10.48 0.64 14.66
N LEU A 50 9.92 -0.53 14.29
CA LEU A 50 10.49 -1.85 14.52
C LEU A 50 10.26 -2.74 13.31
N GLU A 51 11.28 -3.49 12.92
CA GLU A 51 11.18 -4.57 11.94
C GLU A 51 10.54 -5.81 12.55
N HIS A 52 9.98 -6.68 11.71
CA HIS A 52 9.49 -8.01 12.10
C HIS A 52 10.00 -9.09 11.15
N ARG A 53 9.99 -10.32 11.64
CA ARG A 53 10.56 -11.44 10.89
C ARG A 53 9.70 -11.79 9.68
N GLN A 54 10.39 -12.09 8.59
CA GLN A 54 9.82 -12.71 7.40
C GLN A 54 10.00 -14.22 7.52
N LEU A 55 8.92 -14.99 7.46
CA LEU A 55 8.95 -16.44 7.54
C LEU A 55 8.73 -17.02 6.14
N HIS A 56 9.60 -17.95 5.74
CA HIS A 56 9.54 -18.64 4.44
C HIS A 56 9.46 -20.13 4.66
N PRO A 57 8.30 -20.71 5.00
CA PRO A 57 8.18 -22.13 5.34
C PRO A 57 8.35 -23.08 4.14
N GLY A 58 8.24 -22.57 2.91
CA GLY A 58 8.44 -23.32 1.68
C GLY A 58 8.60 -22.43 0.45
N PRO A 59 8.85 -23.01 -0.73
CA PRO A 59 8.93 -22.25 -1.98
C PRO A 59 7.64 -21.47 -2.24
N GLY A 60 7.77 -20.16 -2.54
CA GLY A 60 6.63 -19.29 -2.78
C GLY A 60 5.77 -18.96 -1.55
N MET A 61 6.12 -19.46 -0.37
CA MET A 61 5.40 -19.20 0.87
C MET A 61 6.03 -18.05 1.64
N VAL A 62 5.19 -17.13 2.09
CA VAL A 62 5.59 -15.96 2.90
C VAL A 62 4.59 -15.75 4.02
N GLU A 63 5.08 -15.73 5.25
CA GLU A 63 4.25 -15.62 6.45
C GLU A 63 4.82 -14.61 7.45
N HIS A 64 3.93 -14.02 8.26
CA HIS A 64 4.30 -13.24 9.43
C HIS A 64 3.68 -13.82 10.69
N ASP A 65 4.32 -13.61 11.84
CA ASP A 65 3.74 -13.87 13.17
C ASP A 65 2.81 -12.71 13.56
N PRO A 66 1.47 -12.92 13.60
CA PRO A 66 0.52 -11.84 13.94
C PRO A 66 0.73 -11.30 15.35
N GLU A 67 1.24 -12.14 16.27
CA GLU A 67 1.52 -11.70 17.63
C GLU A 67 2.78 -10.83 17.71
N GLU A 68 3.80 -11.10 16.89
CA GLU A 68 4.96 -10.22 16.78
C GLU A 68 4.54 -8.85 16.28
N ILE A 69 3.71 -8.79 15.22
CA ILE A 69 3.21 -7.54 14.66
C ILE A 69 2.47 -6.72 15.72
N ILE A 70 1.56 -7.31 16.48
CA ILE A 70 0.83 -6.54 17.50
C ILE A 70 1.71 -6.14 18.71
N ARG A 71 2.72 -6.95 19.06
CA ARG A 71 3.72 -6.56 20.05
C ARG A 71 4.51 -5.32 19.57
N ASN A 72 4.98 -5.36 18.32
CA ASN A 72 5.70 -4.26 17.69
C ASN A 72 4.82 -3.01 17.58
N THR A 73 3.58 -3.14 17.12
CA THR A 73 2.60 -2.04 17.05
C THR A 73 2.49 -1.31 18.38
N ARG A 74 2.27 -2.04 19.47
CA ARG A 74 2.17 -1.45 20.81
C ARG A 74 3.46 -0.77 21.26
N ARG A 75 4.58 -1.35 20.90
CA ARG A 75 5.89 -0.81 21.26
C ARG A 75 6.17 0.50 20.52
N VAL A 76 6.02 0.51 19.20
CA VAL A 76 6.27 1.73 18.40
C VAL A 76 5.31 2.87 18.75
N MET A 77 4.04 2.55 19.10
CA MET A 77 3.08 3.54 19.57
C MET A 77 3.54 4.17 20.89
N ALA A 78 4.02 3.36 21.84
CA ALA A 78 4.53 3.86 23.11
C ALA A 78 5.82 4.67 22.95
N ASP A 79 6.73 4.20 22.11
CA ASP A 79 8.01 4.87 21.86
C ASP A 79 7.81 6.23 21.16
N ALA A 80 6.90 6.29 20.15
CA ALA A 80 6.58 7.55 19.46
C ALA A 80 5.99 8.60 20.41
N VAL A 81 5.04 8.22 21.27
CA VAL A 81 4.44 9.11 22.28
C VAL A 81 5.47 9.58 23.30
N ALA A 82 6.32 8.67 23.79
CA ALA A 82 7.37 9.01 24.75
C ALA A 82 8.41 9.95 24.13
N THR A 83 8.79 9.72 22.87
CA THR A 83 9.76 10.57 22.15
C THR A 83 9.21 11.98 21.90
N ALA A 84 7.90 12.09 21.62
CA ALA A 84 7.22 13.37 21.45
C ALA A 84 6.99 14.12 22.77
N ASP A 85 7.15 13.45 23.91
CA ASP A 85 6.85 13.98 25.27
C ASP A 85 5.42 14.55 25.39
N ILE A 86 4.44 13.77 24.86
CA ILE A 86 3.01 14.13 24.86
C ILE A 86 2.17 13.15 25.68
N SER A 87 1.03 13.63 26.15
CA SER A 87 0.05 12.82 26.90
C SER A 87 -1.13 12.39 26.01
N SER A 88 -1.89 11.38 26.47
CA SER A 88 -3.08 10.90 25.74
C SER A 88 -4.14 12.00 25.49
N ASP A 89 -4.22 13.01 26.37
CA ASP A 89 -5.19 14.10 26.27
C ASP A 89 -4.83 15.11 25.16
N GLU A 90 -3.58 15.08 24.68
CA GLU A 90 -3.12 15.88 23.55
C GLU A 90 -3.28 15.16 22.21
N ILE A 91 -3.70 13.88 22.23
CA ILE A 91 -3.85 13.06 21.02
C ILE A 91 -5.33 12.99 20.63
N ALA A 92 -5.65 13.57 19.48
CA ALA A 92 -7.02 13.61 18.98
C ALA A 92 -7.51 12.24 18.51
N ALA A 93 -6.69 11.51 17.75
CA ALA A 93 -7.03 10.19 17.21
C ALA A 93 -5.80 9.38 16.79
N VAL A 94 -6.03 8.09 16.54
CA VAL A 94 -5.10 7.17 15.87
C VAL A 94 -5.68 6.77 14.52
N GLY A 95 -4.90 6.92 13.46
CA GLY A 95 -5.10 6.31 12.15
C GLY A 95 -4.31 5.02 12.01
N ILE A 96 -4.80 4.10 11.20
CA ILE A 96 -4.14 2.82 10.89
C ILE A 96 -4.05 2.69 9.38
N THR A 97 -2.85 2.40 8.90
CA THR A 97 -2.61 1.95 7.53
C THR A 97 -1.81 0.67 7.57
N ASN A 98 -1.98 -0.18 6.56
CA ASN A 98 -1.43 -1.52 6.58
C ASN A 98 -1.10 -2.03 5.19
N GLN A 99 -0.13 -2.96 5.12
CA GLN A 99 0.02 -3.85 3.97
C GLN A 99 -1.32 -4.53 3.67
N ARG A 100 -1.78 -4.42 2.45
CA ARG A 100 -3.10 -4.95 2.05
C ARG A 100 -3.04 -6.47 1.89
N GLU A 101 -4.18 -7.10 1.76
CA GLU A 101 -4.42 -8.52 1.41
C GLU A 101 -3.85 -9.56 2.39
N THR A 102 -2.89 -9.21 3.23
CA THR A 102 -2.31 -10.13 4.23
C THR A 102 -3.38 -10.62 5.19
N THR A 103 -3.52 -11.94 5.30
CA THR A 103 -4.69 -12.63 5.85
C THR A 103 -4.41 -13.22 7.22
N VAL A 104 -5.23 -12.89 8.21
CA VAL A 104 -5.19 -13.45 9.57
C VAL A 104 -6.54 -14.04 9.94
N ILE A 105 -6.56 -15.23 10.55
CA ILE A 105 -7.75 -15.83 11.16
C ILE A 105 -7.45 -16.10 12.64
N TRP A 106 -8.38 -15.73 13.53
CA TRP A 106 -8.21 -15.88 14.98
C TRP A 106 -9.50 -16.32 15.67
N ASP A 107 -9.34 -16.87 16.84
CA ASP A 107 -10.44 -17.25 17.73
C ASP A 107 -11.08 -16.02 18.39
N ARG A 108 -12.41 -15.88 18.27
CA ARG A 108 -13.16 -14.72 18.81
C ARG A 108 -13.15 -14.62 20.33
N GLU A 109 -13.04 -15.75 21.03
CA GLU A 109 -13.04 -15.79 22.47
C GLU A 109 -11.64 -15.57 23.01
N THR A 110 -10.66 -16.30 22.47
CA THR A 110 -9.27 -16.23 22.95
C THR A 110 -8.48 -15.10 22.32
N GLY A 111 -8.80 -14.69 21.09
CA GLY A 111 -8.01 -13.76 20.28
C GLY A 111 -6.66 -14.37 19.86
N GLU A 112 -6.53 -15.68 19.86
CA GLU A 112 -5.32 -16.37 19.41
C GLU A 112 -5.42 -16.66 17.92
N PRO A 113 -4.40 -16.32 17.11
CA PRO A 113 -4.36 -16.68 15.70
C PRO A 113 -4.36 -18.21 15.54
N VAL A 114 -5.14 -18.73 14.59
CA VAL A 114 -5.17 -20.16 14.28
C VAL A 114 -4.01 -20.60 13.40
N TYR A 115 -3.40 -19.65 12.70
CA TYR A 115 -2.26 -19.84 11.81
C TYR A 115 -1.47 -18.53 11.71
N ASN A 116 -0.25 -18.57 11.17
CA ASN A 116 0.50 -17.37 10.81
C ASN A 116 -0.28 -16.52 9.79
N ALA A 117 -0.01 -15.22 9.73
CA ALA A 117 -0.55 -14.35 8.69
C ALA A 117 0.06 -14.74 7.33
N ILE A 118 -0.78 -15.09 6.35
CA ILE A 118 -0.34 -15.36 4.98
C ILE A 118 -0.22 -14.02 4.25
N VAL A 119 1.01 -13.69 3.83
CA VAL A 119 1.36 -12.39 3.26
C VAL A 119 0.85 -12.26 1.82
N TRP A 120 0.63 -11.04 1.35
CA TRP A 120 0.19 -10.74 -0.02
C TRP A 120 1.11 -11.31 -1.12
N GLN A 121 2.40 -11.49 -0.83
CA GLN A 121 3.39 -12.05 -1.75
C GLN A 121 3.32 -13.57 -1.91
N ASP A 122 2.56 -14.25 -1.03
CA ASP A 122 2.47 -15.70 -0.98
C ASP A 122 1.73 -16.28 -2.18
N THR A 123 2.27 -17.32 -2.80
CA THR A 123 1.73 -17.93 -4.02
C THR A 123 1.12 -19.32 -3.82
N ARG A 124 1.05 -19.82 -2.56
CA ARG A 124 0.56 -21.19 -2.24
C ARG A 124 -0.87 -21.50 -2.69
N THR A 125 -1.65 -20.47 -3.03
CA THR A 125 -3.07 -20.59 -3.39
C THR A 125 -3.32 -20.71 -4.89
N GLU A 126 -2.29 -20.96 -5.70
CA GLU A 126 -2.40 -21.03 -7.17
C GLU A 126 -3.42 -22.09 -7.61
N ASP A 127 -3.39 -23.29 -7.00
CA ASP A 127 -4.35 -24.36 -7.30
C ASP A 127 -5.80 -23.95 -7.02
N ILE A 128 -6.02 -23.17 -5.94
CA ILE A 128 -7.35 -22.61 -5.62
C ILE A 128 -7.76 -21.61 -6.70
N CYS A 129 -6.88 -20.70 -7.05
CA CYS A 129 -7.14 -19.68 -8.07
C CYS A 129 -7.52 -20.30 -9.42
N SER A 130 -6.87 -21.40 -9.80
CA SER A 130 -7.12 -22.11 -11.08
C SER A 130 -8.54 -22.70 -11.18
N THR A 131 -9.26 -22.86 -10.07
CA THR A 131 -10.63 -23.41 -10.03
C THR A 131 -11.72 -22.35 -10.09
N LEU A 132 -11.39 -21.06 -9.95
CA LEU A 132 -12.35 -19.96 -9.86
C LEU A 132 -12.72 -19.41 -11.24
N ASP A 133 -13.94 -18.89 -11.38
CA ASP A 133 -14.40 -18.21 -12.59
C ASP A 133 -13.86 -16.77 -12.66
N PRO A 134 -12.89 -16.44 -13.53
CA PRO A 134 -12.32 -15.11 -13.59
C PRO A 134 -13.33 -14.01 -13.97
N ALA A 135 -14.39 -14.35 -14.73
CA ALA A 135 -15.39 -13.39 -15.17
C ALA A 135 -16.24 -12.90 -14.00
N LEU A 136 -16.72 -13.83 -13.16
CA LEU A 136 -17.49 -13.52 -11.95
C LEU A 136 -16.73 -12.54 -11.04
N PHE A 137 -15.47 -12.87 -10.71
CA PHE A 137 -14.67 -12.06 -9.81
C PHE A 137 -14.37 -10.68 -10.40
N ARG A 138 -14.01 -10.61 -11.68
CA ARG A 138 -13.72 -9.34 -12.34
C ARG A 138 -14.94 -8.42 -12.39
N GLU A 139 -16.12 -8.96 -12.71
CA GLU A 139 -17.36 -8.19 -12.79
C GLU A 139 -17.75 -7.59 -11.43
N ARG A 140 -17.67 -8.40 -10.36
CA ARG A 140 -18.13 -8.02 -9.02
C ARG A 140 -17.12 -7.19 -8.26
N THR A 141 -15.85 -7.58 -8.31
CA THR A 141 -14.81 -7.00 -7.45
C THR A 141 -13.91 -5.99 -8.16
N GLY A 142 -13.90 -5.95 -9.50
CA GLY A 142 -12.92 -5.18 -10.28
C GLY A 142 -11.50 -5.78 -10.26
N LEU A 143 -11.35 -7.01 -9.75
CA LEU A 143 -10.06 -7.69 -9.56
C LEU A 143 -9.97 -8.95 -10.43
N PRO A 144 -8.79 -9.28 -10.97
CA PRO A 144 -8.54 -10.59 -11.54
C PRO A 144 -8.44 -11.65 -10.43
N VAL A 145 -8.70 -12.90 -10.75
CA VAL A 145 -8.38 -14.02 -9.84
C VAL A 145 -6.86 -14.12 -9.70
N SER A 146 -6.35 -14.05 -8.48
CA SER A 146 -4.91 -14.11 -8.21
C SER A 146 -4.62 -14.53 -6.76
N THR A 147 -3.49 -15.19 -6.56
CA THR A 147 -2.93 -15.51 -5.24
C THR A 147 -2.64 -14.27 -4.38
N TYR A 148 -2.57 -13.11 -5.02
CA TYR A 148 -2.31 -11.82 -4.38
C TYR A 148 -3.35 -11.46 -3.32
N PHE A 149 -4.65 -11.73 -3.57
CA PHE A 149 -5.76 -11.29 -2.75
C PHE A 149 -6.09 -12.20 -1.56
N SER A 150 -6.90 -11.71 -0.61
CA SER A 150 -7.16 -12.42 0.66
C SER A 150 -8.03 -13.67 0.51
N GLY A 151 -9.05 -13.65 -0.35
CA GLY A 151 -10.04 -14.73 -0.45
C GLY A 151 -9.45 -16.13 -0.63
N PRO A 152 -8.55 -16.35 -1.60
CA PRO A 152 -7.87 -17.64 -1.77
C PRO A 152 -7.05 -18.06 -0.53
N LYS A 153 -6.43 -17.11 0.19
CA LYS A 153 -5.66 -17.39 1.41
C LYS A 153 -6.56 -17.81 2.57
N ILE A 154 -7.74 -17.19 2.70
CA ILE A 154 -8.74 -17.61 3.69
C ILE A 154 -9.14 -19.06 3.41
N ARG A 155 -9.53 -19.39 2.18
CA ARG A 155 -9.89 -20.75 1.78
C ARG A 155 -8.78 -21.74 2.10
N TRP A 156 -7.53 -21.39 1.78
CA TRP A 156 -6.38 -22.26 2.06
C TRP A 156 -6.26 -22.55 3.56
N ILE A 157 -6.39 -21.56 4.45
CA ILE A 157 -6.33 -21.78 5.91
C ILE A 157 -7.48 -22.67 6.35
N LEU A 158 -8.70 -22.45 5.85
CA LEU A 158 -9.88 -23.27 6.19
C LEU A 158 -9.70 -24.73 5.78
N ASP A 159 -9.06 -24.98 4.64
CA ASP A 159 -8.89 -26.33 4.09
C ASP A 159 -7.67 -27.09 4.65
N ASN A 160 -6.63 -26.38 5.09
CA ASN A 160 -5.34 -26.99 5.44
C ASN A 160 -5.01 -26.95 6.95
N VAL A 161 -5.74 -26.19 7.76
CA VAL A 161 -5.52 -26.14 9.21
C VAL A 161 -6.62 -26.93 9.91
N GLU A 162 -6.23 -27.98 10.64
CA GLU A 162 -7.14 -28.93 11.27
C GLU A 162 -8.19 -28.28 12.16
N GLY A 163 -9.48 -28.59 11.95
CA GLY A 163 -10.62 -28.12 12.73
C GLY A 163 -11.00 -26.65 12.52
N VAL A 164 -10.28 -25.91 11.67
CA VAL A 164 -10.54 -24.47 11.47
C VAL A 164 -11.82 -24.25 10.66
N ARG A 165 -12.10 -25.07 9.65
CA ARG A 165 -13.31 -24.94 8.83
C ARG A 165 -14.58 -25.11 9.67
N GLU A 166 -14.66 -26.18 10.44
CA GLU A 166 -15.83 -26.46 11.30
C GLU A 166 -16.03 -25.38 12.37
N ARG A 167 -14.95 -24.82 12.90
CA ARG A 167 -15.01 -23.70 13.85
C ARG A 167 -15.49 -22.43 13.19
N ALA A 168 -15.03 -22.15 11.97
CA ALA A 168 -15.50 -20.99 11.19
C ALA A 168 -16.99 -21.08 10.87
N GLU A 169 -17.49 -22.24 10.44
CA GLU A 169 -18.91 -22.49 10.19
C GLU A 169 -19.77 -22.33 11.44
N ARG A 170 -19.24 -22.65 12.63
CA ARG A 170 -19.92 -22.38 13.91
C ARG A 170 -19.84 -20.93 14.38
N GLY A 171 -19.14 -20.05 13.61
CA GLY A 171 -18.97 -18.63 13.95
C GLY A 171 -18.02 -18.35 15.12
N GLU A 172 -17.14 -19.30 15.46
CA GLU A 172 -16.17 -19.18 16.55
C GLU A 172 -14.95 -18.35 16.18
N LEU A 173 -14.70 -18.20 14.86
CA LEU A 173 -13.51 -17.54 14.33
C LEU A 173 -13.83 -16.20 13.69
N ALA A 174 -12.82 -15.35 13.56
CA ALA A 174 -12.85 -14.08 12.87
C ALA A 174 -11.70 -14.04 11.86
N PHE A 175 -11.98 -13.47 10.70
CA PHE A 175 -10.98 -13.12 9.69
C PHE A 175 -10.74 -11.62 9.68
N GLY A 176 -9.55 -11.21 9.30
CA GLY A 176 -9.23 -9.82 8.93
C GLY A 176 -7.95 -9.71 8.14
N THR A 177 -7.84 -8.61 7.45
CA THR A 177 -6.57 -8.05 7.03
C THR A 177 -5.87 -7.41 8.23
N MET A 178 -4.65 -6.91 8.07
CA MET A 178 -3.85 -6.45 9.20
C MET A 178 -4.49 -5.31 9.99
N ASP A 179 -5.28 -4.45 9.34
CA ASP A 179 -6.09 -3.41 9.99
C ASP A 179 -7.08 -4.00 11.00
N SER A 180 -7.86 -4.99 10.57
CA SER A 180 -8.85 -5.67 11.43
C SER A 180 -8.19 -6.30 12.63
N TRP A 181 -7.04 -6.97 12.44
CA TRP A 181 -6.26 -7.58 13.51
C TRP A 181 -5.76 -6.55 14.51
N ILE A 182 -5.21 -5.43 14.03
CA ILE A 182 -4.71 -4.35 14.88
C ILE A 182 -5.86 -3.69 15.65
N VAL A 183 -6.99 -3.38 14.98
CA VAL A 183 -8.17 -2.78 15.64
C VAL A 183 -8.73 -3.73 16.69
N TRP A 184 -8.89 -5.02 16.36
CA TRP A 184 -9.32 -6.02 17.32
C TRP A 184 -8.45 -6.04 18.57
N GLU A 185 -7.15 -6.11 18.42
CA GLU A 185 -6.17 -6.20 19.48
C GLU A 185 -6.02 -4.91 20.32
N LEU A 186 -6.23 -3.75 19.73
CA LEU A 186 -6.20 -2.47 20.44
C LEU A 186 -7.51 -2.18 21.19
N THR A 187 -8.66 -2.69 20.69
CA THR A 187 -9.98 -2.42 21.27
C THR A 187 -10.44 -3.49 22.26
N ARG A 188 -9.83 -4.68 22.30
CA ARG A 188 -10.20 -5.72 23.25
C ARG A 188 -9.76 -5.38 24.69
N ARG A 189 -10.52 -5.84 25.68
CA ARG A 189 -10.17 -5.71 27.10
C ARG A 189 -9.00 -6.64 27.44
N SER A 190 -8.08 -6.18 28.29
CA SER A 190 -7.01 -7.04 28.82
C SER A 190 -7.59 -8.17 29.66
N ARG A 191 -7.14 -9.43 29.44
CA ARG A 191 -7.54 -10.62 30.21
C ARG A 191 -7.12 -10.58 31.69
N HIS A 192 -6.24 -9.65 32.10
CA HIS A 192 -5.67 -9.57 33.45
C HIS A 192 -6.19 -8.35 34.20
N SER A 193 -7.49 -8.33 34.52
CA SER A 193 -8.00 -7.54 35.65
C SER A 193 -8.49 -8.52 36.71
N PRO A 194 -7.63 -8.97 37.67
CA PRO A 194 -8.11 -9.75 38.79
C PRO A 194 -8.95 -8.84 39.69
N GLY A 195 -10.27 -8.99 39.68
CA GLY A 195 -11.09 -8.43 40.71
C GLY A 195 -12.48 -7.91 40.39
N GLN A 196 -12.97 -7.88 39.17
CA GLN A 196 -14.28 -7.26 38.91
C GLN A 196 -15.35 -8.10 38.21
N ASP A 197 -15.13 -9.39 37.87
CA ASP A 197 -16.17 -10.19 37.21
C ASP A 197 -16.34 -11.61 37.80
N ARG A 198 -16.55 -11.74 39.12
CA ARG A 198 -17.00 -13.02 39.72
C ARG A 198 -18.52 -13.23 39.65
N GLY A 199 -19.30 -12.39 38.96
CA GLY A 199 -20.76 -12.38 39.06
C GLY A 199 -21.55 -12.45 37.76
N ARG A 200 -20.96 -12.41 36.56
CA ARG A 200 -21.70 -12.49 35.31
C ARG A 200 -21.17 -13.60 34.42
N ARG A 201 -21.63 -14.84 34.68
CA ARG A 201 -21.60 -15.93 33.72
C ARG A 201 -22.70 -15.68 32.65
N GLY A 202 -22.40 -14.80 31.71
CA GLY A 202 -23.22 -14.55 30.53
C GLY A 202 -22.33 -13.91 29.48
N ARG A 203 -22.12 -14.58 28.36
CA ARG A 203 -21.48 -14.15 27.09
C ARG A 203 -21.12 -12.64 27.04
N ALA A 204 -20.17 -12.20 27.83
CA ALA A 204 -19.57 -10.89 27.69
C ALA A 204 -18.50 -11.06 26.59
N GLY A 205 -18.87 -10.79 25.37
CA GLY A 205 -17.92 -10.68 24.27
C GLY A 205 -16.78 -9.76 24.70
N SER A 206 -15.58 -9.95 24.15
CA SER A 206 -14.37 -9.20 24.45
C SER A 206 -14.54 -7.68 24.38
N GLY A 207 -15.65 -7.19 23.82
CA GLY A 207 -15.92 -5.80 23.48
C GLY A 207 -14.94 -5.25 22.44
N ALA A 208 -14.21 -6.15 21.78
CA ALA A 208 -13.34 -5.85 20.67
C ALA A 208 -14.17 -5.50 19.41
N ARG A 209 -13.66 -4.59 18.62
CA ARG A 209 -14.26 -4.22 17.34
C ARG A 209 -13.69 -5.13 16.24
N HIS A 210 -14.58 -5.79 15.51
CA HIS A 210 -14.24 -6.61 14.35
C HIS A 210 -14.68 -5.87 13.09
N VAL A 211 -13.82 -5.01 12.57
CA VAL A 211 -14.08 -4.12 11.45
C VAL A 211 -12.91 -4.12 10.47
N THR A 212 -13.19 -3.84 9.22
CA THR A 212 -12.21 -3.45 8.19
C THR A 212 -12.76 -2.25 7.44
N ASP A 213 -11.89 -1.41 6.87
CA ASP A 213 -12.39 -0.32 6.05
C ASP A 213 -12.69 -0.79 4.62
N VAL A 214 -13.44 0.04 3.90
CA VAL A 214 -13.86 -0.25 2.53
C VAL A 214 -12.68 -0.41 1.57
N THR A 215 -11.51 0.23 1.83
CA THR A 215 -10.32 0.09 0.98
C THR A 215 -9.67 -1.28 1.14
N ASN A 216 -9.51 -1.78 2.37
CA ASN A 216 -9.02 -3.13 2.64
C ASN A 216 -10.03 -4.20 2.19
N ALA A 217 -11.34 -3.99 2.44
CA ALA A 217 -12.39 -4.91 1.99
C ALA A 217 -12.37 -5.08 0.46
N SER A 218 -12.12 -4.01 -0.30
CA SER A 218 -12.03 -4.05 -1.77
C SER A 218 -10.88 -4.91 -2.31
N ARG A 219 -9.94 -5.33 -1.43
CA ARG A 219 -8.77 -6.15 -1.80
C ARG A 219 -8.92 -7.63 -1.43
N THR A 220 -10.10 -8.05 -1.02
CA THR A 220 -10.32 -9.42 -0.50
C THR A 220 -10.80 -10.42 -1.56
N MET A 221 -11.31 -9.97 -2.70
CA MET A 221 -12.10 -10.76 -3.67
C MET A 221 -13.45 -11.25 -3.09
N LEU A 222 -13.94 -10.64 -2.00
CA LEU A 222 -15.20 -11.02 -1.34
C LEU A 222 -16.22 -9.88 -1.26
N MET A 223 -15.78 -8.64 -1.53
CA MET A 223 -16.65 -7.46 -1.52
C MET A 223 -17.10 -7.11 -2.94
N ASP A 224 -18.41 -6.96 -3.13
CA ASP A 224 -18.94 -6.36 -4.35
C ASP A 224 -18.59 -4.86 -4.39
N LEU A 225 -17.93 -4.44 -5.46
CA LEU A 225 -17.38 -3.08 -5.61
C LEU A 225 -18.46 -2.00 -5.67
N ARG A 226 -19.66 -2.31 -6.20
CA ARG A 226 -20.75 -1.36 -6.37
C ARG A 226 -21.55 -1.18 -5.09
N THR A 227 -21.90 -2.30 -4.43
CA THR A 227 -22.68 -2.28 -3.18
C THR A 227 -21.80 -1.99 -1.96
N GLN A 228 -20.51 -2.27 -2.04
CA GLN A 228 -19.53 -2.19 -0.95
C GLN A 228 -19.94 -3.05 0.26
N GLN A 229 -20.54 -4.18 -0.02
CA GLN A 229 -20.92 -5.19 0.96
C GLN A 229 -20.25 -6.52 0.60
N TRP A 230 -20.14 -7.41 1.58
CA TRP A 230 -19.73 -8.78 1.31
C TRP A 230 -20.73 -9.44 0.36
N ASP A 231 -20.22 -10.06 -0.69
CA ASP A 231 -21.01 -10.72 -1.72
C ASP A 231 -21.13 -12.22 -1.39
N GLU A 232 -22.36 -12.72 -1.21
CA GLU A 232 -22.61 -14.11 -0.83
C GLU A 232 -22.18 -15.10 -1.92
N GLU A 233 -22.32 -14.74 -3.21
CA GLU A 233 -21.91 -15.60 -4.34
C GLU A 233 -20.40 -15.74 -4.41
N LEU A 234 -19.64 -14.64 -4.19
CA LEU A 234 -18.19 -14.68 -4.10
C LEU A 234 -17.71 -15.48 -2.88
N CYS A 235 -18.39 -15.32 -1.74
CA CYS A 235 -18.11 -16.08 -0.52
C CYS A 235 -18.35 -17.58 -0.75
N GLU A 236 -19.44 -17.96 -1.41
CA GLU A 236 -19.75 -19.35 -1.76
C GLU A 236 -18.71 -19.93 -2.72
N ALA A 237 -18.36 -19.21 -3.79
CA ALA A 237 -17.37 -19.63 -4.77
C ALA A 237 -15.98 -19.89 -4.13
N LEU A 238 -15.63 -19.11 -3.11
CA LEU A 238 -14.38 -19.28 -2.33
C LEU A 238 -14.56 -20.24 -1.13
N GLY A 239 -15.78 -20.70 -0.82
CA GLY A 239 -16.06 -21.53 0.35
C GLY A 239 -15.73 -20.84 1.68
N VAL A 240 -15.96 -19.52 1.76
CA VAL A 240 -15.71 -18.67 2.92
C VAL A 240 -17.02 -18.35 3.64
N PRO A 241 -17.22 -18.79 4.90
CA PRO A 241 -18.41 -18.42 5.67
C PRO A 241 -18.49 -16.90 5.89
N VAL A 242 -19.63 -16.27 5.55
CA VAL A 242 -19.85 -14.83 5.76
C VAL A 242 -19.70 -14.43 7.24
N SER A 243 -20.06 -15.34 8.18
CA SER A 243 -19.90 -15.12 9.62
C SER A 243 -18.44 -14.87 10.07
N LEU A 244 -17.48 -15.24 9.25
CA LEU A 244 -16.05 -15.04 9.49
C LEU A 244 -15.64 -13.59 9.25
N LEU A 245 -16.35 -12.86 8.39
CA LEU A 245 -15.98 -11.56 7.85
C LEU A 245 -16.25 -10.41 8.83
N PRO A 246 -15.42 -9.34 8.82
CA PRO A 246 -15.62 -8.13 9.63
C PRO A 246 -16.76 -7.25 9.11
N GLU A 247 -17.23 -6.32 9.93
CA GLU A 247 -18.08 -5.20 9.49
C GLU A 247 -17.25 -4.26 8.59
N ILE A 248 -17.77 -3.89 7.41
CA ILE A 248 -17.13 -2.91 6.53
C ILE A 248 -17.51 -1.50 6.96
N VAL A 249 -16.50 -0.70 7.29
CA VAL A 249 -16.64 0.67 7.78
C VAL A 249 -16.08 1.69 6.78
N SER A 250 -16.30 2.98 7.04
CA SER A 250 -15.67 4.07 6.32
C SER A 250 -14.17 4.14 6.61
N SER A 251 -13.39 4.68 5.69
CA SER A 251 -11.96 4.94 5.90
C SER A 251 -11.72 6.06 6.95
N SER A 252 -12.74 6.89 7.22
CA SER A 252 -12.69 8.01 8.17
C SER A 252 -13.94 8.01 9.03
N GLU A 253 -13.90 7.25 10.13
CA GLU A 253 -14.92 7.24 11.19
C GLU A 253 -14.35 6.67 12.49
N VAL A 254 -14.95 7.02 13.63
CA VAL A 254 -14.55 6.47 14.93
C VAL A 254 -15.03 5.03 15.08
N VAL A 255 -14.15 4.08 14.83
CA VAL A 255 -14.46 2.63 14.89
C VAL A 255 -14.36 2.05 16.30
N GLY A 256 -13.61 2.72 17.18
CA GLY A 256 -13.42 2.26 18.55
C GLY A 256 -12.46 3.16 19.33
N ARG A 257 -12.06 2.69 20.53
CA ARG A 257 -11.05 3.38 21.35
C ARG A 257 -10.02 2.38 21.85
N VAL A 258 -8.78 2.81 21.98
CA VAL A 258 -7.71 2.01 22.58
C VAL A 258 -8.10 1.66 24.01
N ARG A 259 -8.28 0.37 24.32
CA ARG A 259 -8.75 -0.07 25.65
C ARG A 259 -7.65 -0.63 26.54
N ARG A 260 -6.51 -0.97 25.98
CA ARG A 260 -5.38 -1.44 26.77
C ARG A 260 -4.78 -0.30 27.61
N ARG A 261 -4.39 -0.63 28.84
CA ARG A 261 -3.64 0.31 29.69
C ARG A 261 -2.32 0.67 29.03
N GLY A 262 -2.01 1.95 28.97
CA GLY A 262 -0.81 2.50 28.33
C GLY A 262 -1.00 3.96 27.95
N PRO A 263 -0.02 4.57 27.30
CA PRO A 263 -0.03 6.01 26.99
C PRO A 263 -1.15 6.44 26.02
N LEU A 264 -1.83 5.50 25.37
CA LEU A 264 -2.90 5.78 24.42
C LEU A 264 -4.28 5.29 24.90
N HIS A 265 -4.42 4.93 26.18
CA HIS A 265 -5.70 4.47 26.71
C HIS A 265 -6.81 5.52 26.54
N GLY A 266 -7.92 5.13 25.89
CA GLY A 266 -9.06 5.99 25.66
C GLY A 266 -9.01 6.78 24.35
N VAL A 267 -7.85 6.87 23.69
CA VAL A 267 -7.71 7.56 22.39
C VAL A 267 -8.58 6.86 21.33
N PRO A 268 -9.37 7.60 20.53
CA PRO A 268 -10.17 7.02 19.47
C PRO A 268 -9.29 6.49 18.32
N ILE A 269 -9.69 5.34 17.75
CA ILE A 269 -9.21 4.83 16.47
C ILE A 269 -10.22 5.31 15.45
N ALA A 270 -9.80 6.14 14.48
CA ALA A 270 -10.73 6.91 13.69
C ALA A 270 -10.40 6.98 12.19
N GLY A 271 -9.30 6.38 11.74
CA GLY A 271 -8.93 6.27 10.34
C GLY A 271 -8.37 4.90 10.04
N ILE A 272 -8.79 4.27 8.93
CA ILE A 272 -8.26 3.00 8.44
C ILE A 272 -8.18 3.07 6.92
N LEU A 273 -7.01 2.77 6.36
CA LEU A 273 -6.80 2.67 4.90
C LEU A 273 -5.73 1.63 4.59
N GLY A 274 -5.88 0.93 3.47
CA GLY A 274 -4.77 0.20 2.88
C GLY A 274 -3.61 1.13 2.52
N ASP A 275 -2.38 0.63 2.55
CA ASP A 275 -1.16 1.43 2.40
C ASP A 275 -1.12 2.31 1.15
N GLN A 276 -1.51 1.76 0.00
CA GLN A 276 -1.49 2.48 -1.26
C GLN A 276 -2.59 3.55 -1.34
N GLN A 277 -3.76 3.27 -0.77
CA GLN A 277 -4.86 4.21 -0.62
C GLN A 277 -4.52 5.34 0.36
N ALA A 278 -3.90 4.98 1.48
CA ALA A 278 -3.41 5.96 2.45
C ALA A 278 -2.38 6.89 1.81
N ALA A 279 -1.41 6.35 1.04
CA ALA A 279 -0.45 7.17 0.31
C ALA A 279 -1.14 8.11 -0.70
N THR A 280 -2.17 7.63 -1.41
CA THR A 280 -2.96 8.45 -2.35
C THR A 280 -3.64 9.62 -1.62
N PHE A 281 -4.26 9.35 -0.47
CA PHE A 281 -4.92 10.36 0.34
C PHE A 281 -3.92 11.32 1.01
N GLY A 282 -2.80 10.81 1.51
CA GLY A 282 -1.71 11.60 2.09
C GLY A 282 -0.99 12.49 1.09
N GLN A 283 -0.96 12.07 -0.17
CA GLN A 283 -0.53 12.89 -1.30
C GLN A 283 -1.61 13.91 -1.74
N ALA A 284 -2.74 13.97 -1.05
CA ALA A 284 -3.88 14.81 -1.39
C ALA A 284 -4.36 14.64 -2.85
N CYS A 285 -4.28 13.42 -3.42
CA CYS A 285 -4.83 13.07 -4.74
C CYS A 285 -6.34 12.87 -4.61
N THR A 286 -7.09 13.95 -4.43
CA THR A 286 -8.51 13.94 -4.08
C THR A 286 -9.44 14.29 -5.23
N GLU A 287 -8.88 14.79 -6.34
CA GLU A 287 -9.64 15.10 -7.54
C GLU A 287 -9.43 14.06 -8.65
N PRO A 288 -10.44 13.81 -9.50
CA PRO A 288 -10.27 12.94 -10.66
C PRO A 288 -9.14 13.41 -11.56
N GLY A 289 -8.29 12.47 -12.01
CA GLY A 289 -7.11 12.76 -12.82
C GLY A 289 -5.83 13.04 -12.02
N GLU A 290 -5.91 13.18 -10.71
CA GLU A 290 -4.73 13.21 -9.83
C GLU A 290 -4.30 11.76 -9.51
N ALA A 291 -3.00 11.51 -9.58
CA ALA A 291 -2.45 10.19 -9.31
C ALA A 291 -1.23 10.26 -8.41
N LYS A 292 -1.00 9.18 -7.67
CA LYS A 292 0.26 8.96 -6.96
C LYS A 292 1.00 7.76 -7.53
N ASN A 293 2.32 7.77 -7.47
CA ASN A 293 3.16 6.60 -7.76
C ASN A 293 4.24 6.45 -6.69
N THR A 294 4.24 5.31 -6.00
CA THR A 294 5.27 4.96 -5.02
C THR A 294 6.37 4.17 -5.71
N TYR A 295 7.60 4.73 -5.74
CA TYR A 295 8.77 4.13 -6.37
C TYR A 295 9.59 3.36 -5.33
N GLY A 296 9.34 2.06 -5.23
CA GLY A 296 10.04 1.12 -4.36
C GLY A 296 10.85 0.08 -5.13
N THR A 297 10.85 -1.16 -4.66
CA THR A 297 11.37 -2.34 -5.39
C THR A 297 10.66 -2.49 -6.74
N GLY A 298 9.33 -2.33 -6.73
CA GLY A 298 8.46 -2.07 -7.87
C GLY A 298 7.71 -0.75 -7.67
N ASN A 299 6.82 -0.40 -8.59
CA ASN A 299 5.97 0.78 -8.48
C ASN A 299 4.51 0.39 -8.25
N PHE A 300 3.81 1.22 -7.47
CA PHE A 300 2.36 1.14 -7.29
C PHE A 300 1.74 2.50 -7.62
N LEU A 301 0.99 2.53 -8.71
CA LEU A 301 0.36 3.73 -9.22
C LEU A 301 -1.15 3.65 -9.03
N LEU A 302 -1.74 4.67 -8.39
CA LEU A 302 -3.18 4.84 -8.24
C LEU A 302 -3.62 6.15 -8.88
N LEU A 303 -4.60 6.06 -9.79
CA LEU A 303 -5.27 7.20 -10.41
C LEU A 303 -6.67 7.35 -9.81
N ASN A 304 -6.97 8.50 -9.23
CA ASN A 304 -8.33 8.84 -8.79
C ASN A 304 -9.25 8.97 -10.02
N THR A 305 -10.31 8.16 -10.08
CA THR A 305 -11.28 8.13 -11.18
C THR A 305 -12.62 8.76 -10.81
N GLY A 306 -12.76 9.29 -9.59
CA GLY A 306 -14.00 9.90 -9.11
C GLY A 306 -14.93 8.89 -8.41
N THR A 307 -16.23 9.19 -8.43
CA THR A 307 -17.24 8.46 -7.63
C THR A 307 -17.90 7.28 -8.34
N GLU A 308 -17.54 7.02 -9.59
CA GLU A 308 -18.04 5.88 -10.35
C GLU A 308 -16.91 4.85 -10.58
N PRO A 309 -17.13 3.56 -10.26
CA PRO A 309 -16.11 2.53 -10.49
C PRO A 309 -15.89 2.30 -11.99
N GLN A 310 -14.65 2.37 -12.43
CA GLN A 310 -14.24 2.12 -13.81
C GLN A 310 -13.62 0.73 -13.92
N VAL A 311 -14.30 -0.20 -14.57
CA VAL A 311 -13.74 -1.54 -14.81
C VAL A 311 -12.74 -1.46 -15.97
N SER A 312 -11.52 -1.93 -15.73
CA SER A 312 -10.45 -1.86 -16.73
C SER A 312 -10.55 -2.98 -17.75
N ASP A 313 -10.45 -2.63 -19.05
CA ASP A 313 -10.30 -3.59 -20.14
C ASP A 313 -8.83 -3.90 -20.47
N HIS A 314 -7.90 -3.11 -19.90
CA HIS A 314 -6.45 -3.27 -20.13
C HIS A 314 -5.71 -3.92 -18.95
N GLY A 315 -6.44 -4.64 -18.07
CA GLY A 315 -5.83 -5.44 -17.01
C GLY A 315 -5.40 -4.67 -15.78
N LEU A 316 -5.84 -3.43 -15.58
CA LEU A 316 -5.66 -2.69 -14.34
C LEU A 316 -6.63 -3.20 -13.28
N LEU A 317 -6.34 -2.89 -12.02
CA LEU A 317 -7.23 -3.21 -10.91
C LEU A 317 -8.16 -2.02 -10.66
N THR A 318 -9.46 -2.28 -10.49
CA THR A 318 -10.38 -1.29 -9.96
C THR A 318 -10.49 -1.47 -8.46
N THR A 319 -10.31 -0.40 -7.70
CA THR A 319 -10.29 -0.46 -6.24
C THR A 319 -10.97 0.77 -5.64
N VAL A 320 -11.34 0.69 -4.37
CA VAL A 320 -11.77 1.86 -3.62
C VAL A 320 -10.55 2.68 -3.24
N ALA A 321 -10.56 3.99 -3.53
CA ALA A 321 -9.53 4.92 -3.08
C ALA A 321 -9.74 5.32 -1.61
N TYR A 322 -10.95 5.73 -1.24
CA TYR A 322 -11.37 6.02 0.14
C TYR A 322 -12.87 6.28 0.22
N ARG A 323 -13.42 6.21 1.43
CA ARG A 323 -14.73 6.74 1.79
C ARG A 323 -14.62 7.52 3.10
N LEU A 324 -15.12 8.76 3.13
CA LEU A 324 -15.03 9.65 4.28
C LEU A 324 -16.42 9.78 4.94
N GLY A 325 -16.61 9.11 6.07
CA GLY A 325 -17.91 9.06 6.74
C GLY A 325 -19.01 8.57 5.82
N ASN A 326 -20.05 9.40 5.63
CA ASN A 326 -21.19 9.12 4.75
C ASN A 326 -21.07 9.74 3.35
N ALA A 327 -19.90 10.30 3.01
CA ALA A 327 -19.67 10.86 1.67
C ALA A 327 -19.66 9.75 0.59
N PRO A 328 -19.91 10.09 -0.68
CA PRO A 328 -19.74 9.16 -1.79
C PRO A 328 -18.34 8.55 -1.78
N THR A 329 -18.27 7.26 -2.08
CA THR A 329 -17.00 6.56 -2.23
C THR A 329 -16.25 7.05 -3.44
N VAL A 330 -14.95 7.24 -3.29
CA VAL A 330 -14.02 7.57 -4.37
C VAL A 330 -13.31 6.29 -4.80
N PHE A 331 -13.23 6.07 -6.11
CA PHE A 331 -12.60 4.91 -6.73
C PHE A 331 -11.28 5.28 -7.39
N ALA A 332 -10.46 4.28 -7.62
CA ALA A 332 -9.20 4.41 -8.33
C ALA A 332 -8.95 3.23 -9.28
N LEU A 333 -8.23 3.49 -10.34
CA LEU A 333 -7.51 2.45 -11.08
C LEU A 333 -6.12 2.28 -10.50
N GLU A 334 -5.73 1.03 -10.26
CA GLU A 334 -4.40 0.67 -9.76
C GLU A 334 -3.64 -0.14 -10.81
N GLY A 335 -2.39 0.27 -11.06
CA GLY A 335 -1.44 -0.49 -11.85
C GLY A 335 -0.12 -0.65 -11.11
N SER A 336 0.50 -1.81 -11.29
CA SER A 336 1.76 -2.16 -10.63
C SER A 336 2.84 -2.46 -11.65
N VAL A 337 4.05 -1.98 -11.39
CA VAL A 337 5.27 -2.33 -12.13
C VAL A 337 6.14 -3.18 -11.20
N ALA A 338 6.42 -4.42 -11.61
CA ALA A 338 7.10 -5.38 -10.72
C ALA A 338 8.56 -5.02 -10.45
N VAL A 339 9.26 -4.47 -11.44
CA VAL A 339 10.72 -4.31 -11.41
C VAL A 339 11.10 -2.86 -11.75
N THR A 340 11.48 -2.10 -10.73
CA THR A 340 11.98 -0.72 -10.85
C THR A 340 13.24 -0.52 -10.00
N GLY A 341 13.13 -0.27 -8.69
CA GLY A 341 14.27 -0.19 -7.79
C GLY A 341 15.08 -1.49 -7.74
N SER A 342 14.42 -2.64 -7.89
CA SER A 342 15.10 -3.94 -8.00
C SER A 342 15.99 -4.06 -9.25
N LEU A 343 15.70 -3.34 -10.34
CA LEU A 343 16.60 -3.27 -11.49
C LEU A 343 17.92 -2.55 -11.14
N VAL A 344 17.83 -1.47 -10.37
CA VAL A 344 19.01 -0.75 -9.88
C VAL A 344 19.84 -1.64 -8.94
N GLN A 345 19.16 -2.39 -8.04
CA GLN A 345 19.81 -3.37 -7.18
C GLN A 345 20.50 -4.47 -8.01
N TRP A 346 19.84 -4.95 -9.07
CA TRP A 346 20.43 -5.94 -9.97
C TRP A 346 21.70 -5.42 -10.68
N LEU A 347 21.73 -4.15 -11.12
CA LEU A 347 22.94 -3.52 -11.66
C LEU A 347 24.08 -3.47 -10.63
N ARG A 348 23.75 -3.29 -9.35
CA ARG A 348 24.71 -3.26 -8.25
C ARG A 348 25.19 -4.67 -7.89
N ASP A 349 24.28 -5.56 -7.55
CA ASP A 349 24.58 -6.83 -6.88
C ASP A 349 25.00 -7.94 -7.86
N ASN A 350 24.41 -7.95 -9.08
CA ASN A 350 24.66 -9.00 -10.06
C ASN A 350 25.66 -8.57 -11.14
N LEU A 351 25.63 -7.30 -11.57
CA LEU A 351 26.55 -6.82 -12.62
C LEU A 351 27.75 -6.04 -12.09
N GLY A 352 27.69 -5.54 -10.86
CA GLY A 352 28.79 -4.76 -10.26
C GLY A 352 29.08 -3.43 -10.99
N PHE A 353 28.07 -2.83 -11.63
CA PHE A 353 28.25 -1.58 -12.37
C PHE A 353 28.36 -0.37 -11.44
N ILE A 354 27.80 -0.46 -10.26
CA ILE A 354 27.74 0.54 -9.21
C ILE A 354 27.97 -0.13 -7.85
N SER A 355 28.41 0.62 -6.85
CA SER A 355 28.64 0.12 -5.48
C SER A 355 27.48 0.44 -4.55
N SER A 356 26.71 1.47 -4.88
CA SER A 356 25.48 1.86 -4.17
C SER A 356 24.40 2.26 -5.17
N SER A 357 23.12 2.16 -4.76
CA SER A 357 22.00 2.56 -5.63
C SER A 357 22.03 4.06 -5.99
N ALA A 358 22.62 4.92 -5.15
CA ALA A 358 22.75 6.34 -5.44
C ALA A 358 23.69 6.64 -6.61
N GLU A 359 24.71 5.81 -6.83
CA GLU A 359 25.68 6.00 -7.92
C GLU A 359 25.09 5.79 -9.32
N VAL A 360 23.91 5.16 -9.44
CA VAL A 360 23.28 4.93 -10.75
C VAL A 360 23.00 6.24 -11.48
N GLU A 361 22.60 7.29 -10.77
CA GLU A 361 22.31 8.59 -11.37
C GLU A 361 23.57 9.24 -11.93
N GLU A 362 24.66 9.27 -11.14
CA GLU A 362 25.94 9.83 -11.58
C GLU A 362 26.46 9.10 -12.82
N LEU A 363 26.40 7.76 -12.79
CA LEU A 363 26.82 6.95 -13.94
C LEU A 363 25.95 7.23 -15.18
N ALA A 364 24.63 7.32 -15.02
CA ALA A 364 23.69 7.61 -16.12
C ALA A 364 23.84 9.03 -16.67
N ARG A 365 24.20 10.01 -15.84
CA ARG A 365 24.46 11.41 -16.24
C ARG A 365 25.78 11.58 -17.00
N SER A 366 26.68 10.60 -16.97
CA SER A 366 27.94 10.66 -17.72
C SER A 366 27.76 10.47 -19.23
N VAL A 367 26.56 10.21 -19.70
CA VAL A 367 26.16 10.09 -21.11
C VAL A 367 24.90 10.93 -21.38
N ASP A 368 24.76 11.42 -22.60
CA ASP A 368 23.65 12.30 -22.99
C ASP A 368 22.33 11.54 -23.15
N ASP A 369 22.39 10.27 -23.59
CA ASP A 369 21.24 9.40 -23.86
C ASP A 369 21.56 7.93 -23.56
N ASN A 370 20.65 7.03 -23.88
CA ASN A 370 20.83 5.58 -23.69
C ASN A 370 21.64 4.89 -24.80
N GLY A 371 22.18 5.63 -25.78
CA GLY A 371 22.96 5.08 -26.91
C GLY A 371 22.15 4.14 -27.83
N GLY A 372 20.82 4.24 -27.82
CA GLY A 372 19.92 3.33 -28.53
C GLY A 372 19.70 1.99 -27.79
N CYS A 373 20.22 1.84 -26.57
CA CYS A 373 20.05 0.65 -25.73
C CYS A 373 18.76 0.74 -24.90
N TYR A 374 17.98 -0.32 -24.87
CA TYR A 374 16.76 -0.47 -24.07
C TYR A 374 16.84 -1.72 -23.21
N ILE A 375 16.39 -1.61 -21.95
CA ILE A 375 16.29 -2.72 -20.99
C ILE A 375 14.82 -2.92 -20.64
N VAL A 376 14.29 -4.10 -20.90
CA VAL A 376 12.96 -4.49 -20.40
C VAL A 376 13.15 -5.49 -19.27
N PRO A 377 12.89 -5.11 -18.01
CA PRO A 377 13.25 -5.93 -16.85
C PRO A 377 12.13 -6.92 -16.49
N ALA A 378 11.74 -7.77 -17.42
CA ALA A 378 10.74 -8.81 -17.20
C ALA A 378 11.33 -10.01 -16.43
N PHE A 379 11.87 -9.78 -15.21
CA PHE A 379 12.54 -10.83 -14.42
C PHE A 379 11.60 -11.95 -14.01
N SER A 380 10.35 -11.62 -13.73
CA SER A 380 9.27 -12.55 -13.37
C SER A 380 8.06 -12.38 -14.28
N GLY A 381 8.28 -12.04 -15.55
CA GLY A 381 7.22 -11.67 -16.49
C GLY A 381 6.89 -10.19 -16.46
N LEU A 382 5.83 -9.82 -17.18
CA LEU A 382 5.29 -8.46 -17.22
C LEU A 382 3.89 -8.45 -16.59
N LEU A 383 3.64 -7.48 -15.71
CA LEU A 383 2.33 -7.20 -15.10
C LEU A 383 1.46 -6.33 -16.00
N ALA A 384 0.48 -5.64 -15.42
CA ALA A 384 -0.37 -4.69 -16.13
C ALA A 384 0.46 -3.65 -16.92
N PRO A 385 0.02 -3.28 -18.15
CA PRO A 385 -1.16 -3.76 -18.86
C PRO A 385 -0.92 -5.02 -19.70
N ARG A 386 0.27 -5.57 -19.72
CA ARG A 386 0.71 -6.61 -20.65
C ARG A 386 0.27 -8.03 -20.26
N TRP A 387 0.34 -8.38 -18.98
CA TRP A 387 0.02 -9.71 -18.42
C TRP A 387 0.67 -10.87 -19.19
N ARG A 388 2.03 -10.81 -19.26
CA ARG A 388 2.85 -11.82 -19.92
C ARG A 388 3.78 -12.51 -18.90
N PRO A 389 3.31 -13.55 -18.20
CA PRO A 389 4.10 -14.24 -17.19
C PRO A 389 5.29 -15.01 -17.81
N GLU A 390 5.18 -15.38 -19.08
CA GLU A 390 6.25 -16.06 -19.84
C GLU A 390 7.37 -15.11 -20.30
N ALA A 391 7.12 -13.79 -20.35
CA ALA A 391 8.13 -12.82 -20.79
C ALA A 391 9.38 -12.88 -19.92
N ARG A 392 10.54 -12.69 -20.51
CA ARG A 392 11.82 -12.59 -19.82
C ARG A 392 12.55 -11.31 -20.21
N GLY A 393 13.36 -10.79 -19.24
CA GLY A 393 14.09 -9.55 -19.45
C GLY A 393 15.03 -9.59 -20.66
N VAL A 394 15.11 -8.48 -21.37
CA VAL A 394 16.02 -8.31 -22.51
C VAL A 394 16.80 -7.00 -22.40
N ILE A 395 18.01 -7.00 -22.92
CA ILE A 395 18.80 -5.80 -23.26
C ILE A 395 18.95 -5.81 -24.78
N THR A 396 18.45 -4.79 -25.44
CA THR A 396 18.46 -4.70 -26.92
C THR A 396 19.03 -3.37 -27.40
N GLY A 397 19.41 -3.28 -28.70
CA GLY A 397 20.01 -2.08 -29.27
C GLY A 397 21.51 -1.95 -28.98
N LEU A 398 22.19 -3.03 -28.56
CA LEU A 398 23.61 -3.02 -28.28
C LEU A 398 24.44 -2.82 -29.55
N THR A 399 25.36 -1.86 -29.50
CA THR A 399 26.42 -1.62 -30.48
C THR A 399 27.75 -1.47 -29.78
N GLY A 400 28.86 -1.39 -30.52
CA GLY A 400 30.17 -1.14 -29.92
C GLY A 400 30.31 0.23 -29.23
N TYR A 401 29.35 1.12 -29.38
CA TYR A 401 29.28 2.42 -28.72
C TYR A 401 28.70 2.33 -27.28
N VAL A 402 27.84 1.36 -27.02
CA VAL A 402 27.14 1.23 -25.74
C VAL A 402 28.12 0.85 -24.61
N THR A 403 28.12 1.63 -23.55
CA THR A 403 28.92 1.42 -22.34
C THR A 403 28.02 1.10 -21.14
N LYS A 404 28.61 0.79 -19.98
CA LYS A 404 27.85 0.59 -18.73
C LYS A 404 27.03 1.83 -18.32
N ALA A 405 27.45 3.03 -18.73
CA ALA A 405 26.72 4.27 -18.46
C ALA A 405 25.42 4.34 -19.28
N HIS A 406 25.43 3.94 -20.56
CA HIS A 406 24.22 3.84 -21.38
C HIS A 406 23.26 2.79 -20.84
N ILE A 407 23.77 1.65 -20.32
CA ILE A 407 22.97 0.62 -19.66
C ILE A 407 22.32 1.15 -18.37
N ALA A 408 23.09 1.88 -17.54
CA ALA A 408 22.54 2.51 -16.33
C ALA A 408 21.44 3.54 -16.67
N ARG A 409 21.66 4.34 -17.74
CA ARG A 409 20.67 5.28 -18.27
C ARG A 409 19.42 4.56 -18.74
N ALA A 410 19.55 3.51 -19.54
CA ALA A 410 18.44 2.69 -20.01
C ALA A 410 17.65 2.03 -18.88
N ALA A 411 18.30 1.66 -17.77
CA ALA A 411 17.64 1.11 -16.60
C ALA A 411 16.74 2.13 -15.86
N LEU A 412 17.19 3.38 -15.75
CA LEU A 412 16.37 4.46 -15.20
C LEU A 412 15.19 4.79 -16.14
N GLU A 413 15.47 4.91 -17.43
CA GLU A 413 14.46 5.17 -18.46
C GLU A 413 13.39 4.06 -18.53
N ALA A 414 13.77 2.79 -18.33
CA ALA A 414 12.86 1.66 -18.27
C ALA A 414 11.78 1.82 -17.18
N THR A 415 12.15 2.38 -16.03
CA THR A 415 11.20 2.68 -14.95
C THR A 415 10.13 3.68 -15.41
N ALA A 416 10.54 4.73 -16.11
CA ALA A 416 9.62 5.74 -16.60
C ALA A 416 8.73 5.24 -17.76
N PHE A 417 9.27 4.43 -18.66
CA PHE A 417 8.51 3.83 -19.75
C PHE A 417 7.43 2.86 -19.22
N GLN A 418 7.76 2.00 -18.26
CA GLN A 418 6.77 1.11 -17.66
C GLN A 418 5.65 1.89 -16.95
N THR A 419 6.02 2.98 -16.25
CA THR A 419 5.01 3.89 -15.66
C THR A 419 4.13 4.52 -16.73
N ARG A 420 4.69 4.93 -17.88
CA ARG A 420 3.92 5.46 -19.01
C ARG A 420 2.95 4.43 -19.59
N GLU A 421 3.34 3.16 -19.74
CA GLU A 421 2.44 2.07 -20.17
C GLU A 421 1.21 1.96 -19.28
N VAL A 422 1.42 1.99 -17.97
CA VAL A 422 0.33 1.92 -16.96
C VAL A 422 -0.56 3.16 -17.07
N VAL A 423 0.00 4.37 -17.14
CA VAL A 423 -0.76 5.62 -17.27
C VAL A 423 -1.58 5.66 -18.56
N GLU A 424 -1.00 5.23 -19.68
CA GLU A 424 -1.76 5.17 -20.96
C GLU A 424 -2.93 4.19 -20.90
N ALA A 425 -2.78 3.06 -20.19
CA ALA A 425 -3.88 2.14 -19.93
C ALA A 425 -4.94 2.80 -19.02
N MET A 426 -4.53 3.47 -17.94
CA MET A 426 -5.44 4.19 -17.04
C MET A 426 -6.26 5.26 -17.77
N ASN A 427 -5.61 6.06 -18.58
CA ASN A 427 -6.28 7.12 -19.36
C ASN A 427 -7.32 6.55 -20.35
N ARG A 428 -7.02 5.41 -20.97
CA ARG A 428 -7.95 4.73 -21.90
C ARG A 428 -9.16 4.15 -21.18
N ASP A 429 -8.93 3.48 -20.04
CA ASP A 429 -9.99 2.77 -19.32
C ASP A 429 -10.92 3.72 -18.56
N SER A 430 -10.36 4.74 -17.93
CA SER A 430 -11.13 5.70 -17.12
C SER A 430 -11.80 6.79 -17.95
N GLY A 431 -11.26 7.12 -19.12
CA GLY A 431 -11.62 8.34 -19.85
C GLY A 431 -11.22 9.63 -19.09
N VAL A 432 -10.53 9.51 -17.95
CA VAL A 432 -10.04 10.62 -17.13
C VAL A 432 -8.54 10.76 -17.37
N PRO A 433 -8.08 11.79 -18.08
CA PRO A 433 -6.66 11.96 -18.35
C PRO A 433 -5.89 12.28 -17.07
N LEU A 434 -4.68 11.72 -16.94
CA LEU A 434 -3.75 12.13 -15.90
C LEU A 434 -3.42 13.63 -16.04
N THR A 435 -3.58 14.39 -14.99
CA THR A 435 -3.30 15.84 -14.94
C THR A 435 -2.00 16.15 -14.22
N SER A 436 -1.65 15.35 -13.22
CA SER A 436 -0.40 15.45 -12.45
C SER A 436 -0.07 14.13 -11.80
N LEU A 437 1.23 13.86 -11.62
CA LEU A 437 1.70 12.69 -10.89
C LEU A 437 2.44 13.12 -9.63
N ARG A 438 1.95 12.73 -8.47
CA ARG A 438 2.65 12.89 -7.20
C ARG A 438 3.42 11.62 -6.88
N VAL A 439 4.66 11.77 -6.44
CA VAL A 439 5.58 10.63 -6.33
C VAL A 439 6.21 10.56 -4.95
N ASP A 440 6.43 9.33 -4.46
CA ASP A 440 7.15 9.05 -3.23
C ASP A 440 7.97 7.76 -3.35
N GLY A 441 8.62 7.34 -2.27
CA GLY A 441 9.50 6.18 -2.25
C GLY A 441 10.97 6.50 -2.51
N GLY A 442 11.83 5.49 -2.37
CA GLY A 442 13.28 5.69 -2.34
C GLY A 442 13.90 6.20 -3.65
N MET A 443 13.29 5.92 -4.80
CA MET A 443 13.87 6.33 -6.10
C MET A 443 13.58 7.78 -6.48
N VAL A 444 12.69 8.49 -5.76
CA VAL A 444 12.38 9.90 -6.07
C VAL A 444 13.54 10.85 -5.80
N ALA A 445 14.55 10.39 -5.06
CA ALA A 445 15.82 11.12 -4.89
C ALA A 445 16.61 11.24 -6.20
N ASN A 446 16.33 10.40 -7.21
CA ASN A 446 16.99 10.43 -8.51
C ASN A 446 16.31 11.47 -9.42
N GLU A 447 16.93 12.64 -9.52
CA GLU A 447 16.40 13.78 -10.29
C GLU A 447 16.34 13.51 -11.79
N LEU A 448 17.30 12.73 -12.33
CA LEU A 448 17.35 12.36 -13.73
C LEU A 448 16.12 11.50 -14.09
N LEU A 449 15.77 10.53 -13.24
CA LEU A 449 14.58 9.72 -13.41
C LEU A 449 13.31 10.57 -13.32
N MET A 450 13.21 11.46 -12.34
CA MET A 450 12.00 12.28 -12.12
C MET A 450 11.76 13.25 -13.29
N GLN A 451 12.82 13.88 -13.83
CA GLN A 451 12.70 14.72 -15.03
C GLN A 451 12.26 13.89 -16.24
N PHE A 452 12.92 12.75 -16.48
CA PHE A 452 12.56 11.87 -17.59
C PHE A 452 11.13 11.31 -17.46
N GLN A 453 10.68 11.05 -16.23
CA GLN A 453 9.28 10.66 -15.98
C GLN A 453 8.30 11.77 -16.37
N ALA A 454 8.57 13.03 -16.00
CA ALA A 454 7.75 14.16 -16.40
C ALA A 454 7.72 14.31 -17.93
N ASP A 455 8.87 14.18 -18.57
CA ASP A 455 8.99 14.24 -20.03
C ASP A 455 8.17 13.12 -20.69
N GLN A 456 8.27 11.88 -20.23
CA GLN A 456 7.56 10.75 -20.83
C GLN A 456 6.05 10.82 -20.64
N LEU A 457 5.57 11.31 -19.49
CA LEU A 457 4.13 11.45 -19.22
C LEU A 457 3.53 12.71 -19.86
N GLY A 458 4.33 13.76 -20.04
CA GLY A 458 3.88 15.05 -20.52
C GLY A 458 3.02 15.82 -19.52
N VAL A 459 3.14 15.50 -18.22
CA VAL A 459 2.49 16.16 -17.08
C VAL A 459 3.50 16.45 -15.98
N PRO A 460 3.21 17.41 -15.07
CA PRO A 460 4.09 17.64 -13.93
C PRO A 460 4.23 16.40 -13.03
N VAL A 461 5.47 16.15 -12.56
CA VAL A 461 5.80 15.15 -11.54
C VAL A 461 6.26 15.88 -10.29
N THR A 462 5.57 15.67 -9.17
CA THR A 462 5.80 16.44 -7.95
C THR A 462 6.17 15.53 -6.77
N VAL A 463 7.28 15.87 -6.12
CA VAL A 463 7.76 15.24 -4.88
C VAL A 463 7.25 16.03 -3.69
N PRO A 464 6.59 15.42 -2.69
CA PRO A 464 6.08 16.10 -1.51
C PRO A 464 7.20 16.48 -0.53
N ALA A 465 6.94 17.49 0.31
CA ALA A 465 7.86 17.88 1.39
C ALA A 465 7.92 16.82 2.51
N VAL A 466 6.81 16.11 2.76
CA VAL A 466 6.73 15.02 3.73
C VAL A 466 6.79 13.69 2.98
N SER A 467 7.84 12.90 3.23
CA SER A 467 8.06 11.61 2.55
C SER A 467 7.16 10.48 3.06
N GLU A 468 6.70 10.56 4.31
CA GLU A 468 5.88 9.53 4.98
C GLU A 468 4.38 9.69 4.64
N THR A 469 4.07 9.75 3.34
CA THR A 469 2.73 10.03 2.81
C THR A 469 1.70 8.98 3.19
N THR A 470 2.11 7.72 3.32
CA THR A 470 1.25 6.60 3.75
C THR A 470 0.72 6.82 5.16
N ALA A 471 1.62 7.07 6.11
CA ALA A 471 1.22 7.35 7.49
C ALA A 471 0.42 8.67 7.59
N LEU A 472 0.82 9.69 6.83
CA LEU A 472 0.13 10.98 6.80
C LEU A 472 -1.32 10.84 6.32
N GLY A 473 -1.59 9.99 5.31
CA GLY A 473 -2.95 9.72 4.83
C GLY A 473 -3.84 9.10 5.89
N ALA A 474 -3.32 8.14 6.66
CA ALA A 474 -4.06 7.56 7.79
C ALA A 474 -4.30 8.59 8.89
N ALA A 475 -3.32 9.47 9.16
CA ALA A 475 -3.48 10.57 10.11
C ALA A 475 -4.56 11.57 9.65
N TYR A 476 -4.58 11.92 8.37
CA TYR A 476 -5.60 12.81 7.79
C TYR A 476 -7.00 12.21 7.90
N ALA A 477 -7.18 10.93 7.54
CA ALA A 477 -8.46 10.27 7.66
C ALA A 477 -8.94 10.20 9.12
N ALA A 478 -8.04 9.88 10.05
CA ALA A 478 -8.37 9.87 11.47
C ALA A 478 -8.70 11.26 12.01
N GLY A 479 -7.96 12.28 11.59
CA GLY A 479 -8.17 13.66 12.00
C GLY A 479 -9.49 14.25 11.50
N LEU A 480 -9.91 13.90 10.27
CA LEU A 480 -11.23 14.28 9.73
C LEU A 480 -12.38 13.69 10.55
N ALA A 481 -12.27 12.42 10.94
CA ALA A 481 -13.32 11.72 11.70
C ALA A 481 -13.58 12.29 13.10
N VAL A 482 -12.67 13.09 13.64
CA VAL A 482 -12.75 13.72 14.98
C VAL A 482 -12.70 15.26 14.92
N ASP A 483 -12.96 15.84 13.76
CA ASP A 483 -12.94 17.29 13.51
C ASP A 483 -11.59 17.96 13.86
N PHE A 484 -10.50 17.19 13.88
CA PHE A 484 -9.13 17.72 14.03
C PHE A 484 -8.67 18.45 12.76
N PHE A 485 -9.02 17.93 11.59
CA PHE A 485 -9.02 18.65 10.31
C PHE A 485 -10.47 18.92 9.91
N ARG A 486 -10.72 20.10 9.33
CA ARG A 486 -12.07 20.56 9.03
C ARG A 486 -12.69 19.81 7.84
N ASP A 487 -11.92 19.67 6.76
CA ASP A 487 -12.37 19.11 5.49
C ASP A 487 -11.17 18.74 4.60
N VAL A 488 -11.44 18.18 3.42
CA VAL A 488 -10.44 17.78 2.42
C VAL A 488 -9.71 19.00 1.84
N ASP A 489 -10.37 20.16 1.72
CA ASP A 489 -9.74 21.38 1.19
C ASP A 489 -8.65 21.89 2.13
N GLU A 490 -8.85 21.75 3.45
CA GLU A 490 -7.79 22.06 4.40
C GLU A 490 -6.60 21.10 4.23
N ILE A 491 -6.83 19.80 4.08
CA ILE A 491 -5.77 18.82 3.82
C ILE A 491 -5.00 19.18 2.55
N ARG A 492 -5.70 19.54 1.47
CA ARG A 492 -5.06 20.01 0.22
C ARG A 492 -4.20 21.25 0.47
N SER A 493 -4.66 22.18 1.30
CA SER A 493 -3.92 23.41 1.63
C SER A 493 -2.68 23.17 2.51
N LEU A 494 -2.67 22.09 3.29
CA LEU A 494 -1.53 21.67 4.12
C LEU A 494 -0.48 20.91 3.32
N TRP A 495 -0.86 20.32 2.18
CA TRP A 495 0.07 19.60 1.34
C TRP A 495 1.08 20.55 0.71
N GLN A 496 2.35 20.24 0.84
CA GLN A 496 3.45 21.06 0.34
C GLN A 496 4.33 20.25 -0.61
N GLU A 497 4.71 20.87 -1.72
CA GLU A 497 5.70 20.33 -2.63
C GLU A 497 7.13 20.63 -2.14
N ALA A 498 8.02 19.65 -2.25
CA ALA A 498 9.45 19.89 -2.14
C ALA A 498 10.04 20.28 -3.50
N ARG A 499 9.58 19.61 -4.56
CA ARG A 499 10.06 19.84 -5.92
C ARG A 499 9.07 19.38 -6.96
N THR A 500 8.96 20.14 -8.05
CA THR A 500 8.17 19.79 -9.23
C THR A 500 9.04 19.77 -10.48
N TYR A 501 8.91 18.68 -11.26
CA TYR A 501 9.53 18.51 -12.57
C TYR A 501 8.46 18.71 -13.64
N THR A 502 8.70 19.67 -14.54
CA THR A 502 7.79 19.94 -15.66
C THR A 502 8.35 19.33 -16.94
N PRO A 503 7.49 18.86 -17.87
CA PRO A 503 7.92 18.31 -19.15
C PRO A 503 8.78 19.32 -19.94
N GLN A 504 9.91 18.88 -20.45
CA GLN A 504 10.85 19.65 -21.24
C GLN A 504 10.96 19.12 -22.69
N GLU A 505 10.65 17.86 -22.92
CA GLU A 505 10.70 17.25 -24.25
C GLU A 505 9.40 17.50 -25.03
N SER A 506 9.53 17.64 -26.36
CA SER A 506 8.35 17.70 -27.25
C SER A 506 7.60 16.36 -27.26
N LYS A 507 6.32 16.44 -27.65
CA LYS A 507 5.50 15.23 -27.77
C LYS A 507 6.09 14.25 -28.79
N GLU A 508 6.61 14.73 -29.90
CA GLU A 508 7.21 13.92 -30.96
C GLU A 508 8.45 13.16 -30.45
N CYS A 509 9.31 13.81 -29.68
CA CYS A 509 10.50 13.18 -29.11
C CYS A 509 10.13 12.06 -28.12
N ARG A 510 9.25 12.33 -27.16
CA ARG A 510 8.83 11.33 -26.18
C ARG A 510 8.06 10.16 -26.79
N ASP A 511 7.25 10.41 -27.83
CA ASP A 511 6.50 9.36 -28.53
C ASP A 511 7.42 8.46 -29.36
N GLU A 512 8.47 9.01 -29.97
CA GLU A 512 9.48 8.22 -30.68
C GLU A 512 10.27 7.33 -29.71
N ARG A 513 10.70 7.86 -28.56
CA ARG A 513 11.38 7.05 -27.51
C ARG A 513 10.48 5.93 -27.02
N PHE A 514 9.19 6.22 -26.81
CA PHE A 514 8.22 5.22 -26.36
C PHE A 514 7.90 4.17 -27.44
N ARG A 515 7.89 4.56 -28.72
CA ARG A 515 7.79 3.62 -29.83
C ARG A 515 8.95 2.62 -29.83
N MET A 516 10.18 3.09 -29.61
CA MET A 516 11.37 2.24 -29.49
C MET A 516 11.31 1.33 -28.26
N TRP A 517 10.81 1.85 -27.13
CA TRP A 517 10.54 1.04 -25.94
C TRP A 517 9.55 -0.10 -26.23
N ASN A 518 8.43 0.18 -26.86
CA ASN A 518 7.44 -0.86 -27.23
C ASN A 518 8.06 -1.93 -28.14
N ALA A 519 8.90 -1.54 -29.08
CA ALA A 519 9.63 -2.50 -29.92
C ALA A 519 10.61 -3.38 -29.10
N ALA A 520 11.17 -2.86 -28.00
CA ALA A 520 11.99 -3.67 -27.08
C ALA A 520 11.12 -4.63 -26.25
N VAL A 521 9.95 -4.17 -25.78
CA VAL A 521 8.99 -5.01 -25.01
C VAL A 521 8.53 -6.21 -25.84
N GLU A 522 8.20 -6.03 -27.12
CA GLU A 522 7.79 -7.12 -28.01
C GLU A 522 8.83 -8.24 -28.11
N ARG A 523 10.12 -7.94 -27.90
CA ARG A 523 11.20 -8.94 -27.93
C ARG A 523 11.28 -9.80 -26.67
N THR A 524 10.52 -9.48 -25.65
CA THR A 524 10.42 -10.29 -24.42
C THR A 524 9.37 -11.40 -24.53
N PHE A 525 8.48 -11.32 -25.54
CA PHE A 525 7.37 -12.25 -25.68
C PHE A 525 7.84 -13.61 -26.23
N ASP A 526 7.07 -14.64 -25.91
CA ASP A 526 7.26 -16.00 -26.39
C ASP A 526 8.67 -16.57 -26.14
N TRP A 527 9.32 -16.10 -25.05
CA TRP A 527 10.62 -16.62 -24.66
C TRP A 527 10.50 -18.09 -24.25
N PRO A 528 11.27 -19.01 -24.88
CA PRO A 528 11.17 -20.44 -24.55
C PRO A 528 11.58 -20.68 -23.09
N VAL A 529 10.62 -21.14 -22.28
CA VAL A 529 10.91 -21.58 -20.91
C VAL A 529 11.65 -22.91 -20.99
N PRO A 530 12.82 -23.08 -20.34
CA PRO A 530 13.49 -24.38 -20.30
C PRO A 530 12.55 -25.43 -19.71
N ARG A 531 12.36 -26.57 -20.40
CA ARG A 531 11.64 -27.70 -19.81
C ARG A 531 12.45 -28.21 -18.63
N GLU A 532 11.82 -28.44 -17.49
CA GLU A 532 12.49 -29.10 -16.37
C GLU A 532 13.09 -30.43 -16.83
N PRO A 533 14.35 -30.74 -16.50
CA PRO A 533 14.94 -32.03 -16.85
C PRO A 533 14.22 -33.10 -16.02
N GLY A 534 13.29 -33.86 -16.65
CA GLY A 534 12.61 -34.97 -16.01
C GLY A 534 11.09 -35.06 -16.17
N ALA A 535 10.44 -34.15 -16.87
CA ALA A 535 9.04 -34.29 -17.27
C ALA A 535 8.96 -34.91 -18.68
N GLY A 536 9.17 -36.22 -18.75
CA GLY A 536 9.06 -37.04 -19.96
C GLY A 536 8.34 -38.35 -19.62
#